data_6c3474dd1e0d691265dd1f4a4b8c04f6
#
_entry.id   6c3474dd1e0d691265dd1f4a4b8c04f6
#
_cell.length_a   1.000
_cell.length_b   1.000
_cell.length_c   1.000
_cell.angle_alpha   90.00
_cell.angle_beta   90.00
_cell.angle_gamma   90.00
#
_symmetry.space_group_name_H-M   'P 1'
#
loop_
_entity.id
_entity.type
_entity.pdbx_description
1 polymer ?
#
loop_
_entity_poly.entity_id
_entity_poly.type
_entity_poly.pdbx_seq_one_letter_code
_entity_poly.pdbx_strand_id
1 'polypeptide(L)'
;HKETVLKHGTIDDRNGQWTRPGNFVCNGPFQLKSWELNNKIEVEKNPHYWDASKVQLNEIHFYPVSNVMTEDRMFRAGQLHLTSTLPSQKCPIYIEENNPDLRIDPYMGQYFYRLNTNNPYLKDVRVRKALAFSIDRKAIVERVTKCGQIPAYSFTPPGSNGYYPDTEIPFNPSLAKQLLLDAGYSDSNPFPKLEILFNTNE
;
A
#
# COMPACT_ATOMS: atom_id res chain seq x y z
N HIS A 1 19.00 -18.42 5.66
CA HIS A 1 20.15 -19.22 6.16
C HIS A 1 20.89 -19.86 4.97
N LYS A 2 22.16 -19.49 4.77
CA LYS A 2 22.95 -19.88 3.57
C LYS A 2 23.03 -21.40 3.39
N GLU A 3 23.33 -22.12 4.43
CA GLU A 3 23.48 -23.58 4.38
C GLU A 3 22.18 -24.29 3.99
N THR A 4 21.03 -23.83 4.49
CA THR A 4 19.73 -24.37 4.11
C THR A 4 19.44 -24.14 2.63
N VAL A 5 19.74 -22.94 2.12
CA VAL A 5 19.55 -22.63 0.68
C VAL A 5 20.43 -23.56 -0.16
N LEU A 6 21.71 -23.66 0.16
CA LEU A 6 22.66 -24.49 -0.59
C LEU A 6 22.39 -26.00 -0.50
N LYS A 7 21.75 -26.45 0.59
CA LYS A 7 21.33 -27.85 0.73
C LYS A 7 20.19 -28.23 -0.22
N HIS A 8 19.33 -27.25 -0.58
CA HIS A 8 18.09 -27.47 -1.32
C HIS A 8 18.04 -26.74 -2.66
N GLY A 9 19.18 -26.26 -3.16
CA GLY A 9 19.30 -25.54 -4.43
C GLY A 9 20.51 -24.64 -4.46
N THR A 10 20.52 -23.70 -5.39
CA THR A 10 21.51 -22.63 -5.50
C THR A 10 20.91 -21.28 -5.10
N ILE A 11 21.74 -20.28 -4.81
CA ILE A 11 21.27 -18.95 -4.36
C ILE A 11 20.46 -18.23 -5.43
N ASP A 12 20.77 -18.49 -6.68
CA ASP A 12 20.15 -17.90 -7.88
C ASP A 12 18.98 -18.73 -8.44
N ASP A 13 18.71 -19.91 -7.87
CA ASP A 13 17.57 -20.74 -8.26
C ASP A 13 16.27 -20.17 -7.68
N ARG A 14 15.44 -19.55 -8.55
CA ARG A 14 14.13 -19.02 -8.19
C ARG A 14 13.11 -20.09 -7.80
N ASN A 15 13.33 -21.35 -8.18
CA ASN A 15 12.48 -22.50 -7.88
C ASN A 15 13.08 -23.39 -6.78
N GLY A 16 14.07 -22.91 -6.07
CA GLY A 16 14.78 -23.65 -5.03
C GLY A 16 13.84 -24.28 -4.00
N GLN A 17 14.10 -25.55 -3.69
CA GLN A 17 13.26 -26.32 -2.76
C GLN A 17 13.37 -25.85 -1.31
N TRP A 18 14.29 -24.92 -1.02
CA TRP A 18 14.50 -24.37 0.32
C TRP A 18 13.29 -23.58 0.87
N THR A 19 12.40 -23.09 -0.02
CA THR A 19 11.17 -22.39 0.36
C THR A 19 10.01 -23.31 0.71
N ARG A 20 10.16 -24.62 0.51
CA ARG A 20 9.10 -25.60 0.72
C ARG A 20 8.91 -25.91 2.20
N PRO A 21 7.67 -26.34 2.60
CA PRO A 21 7.42 -26.87 3.94
C PRO A 21 8.45 -27.96 4.30
N GLY A 22 8.96 -27.94 5.53
CA GLY A 22 10.00 -28.86 6.00
C GLY A 22 11.44 -28.46 5.64
N ASN A 23 11.65 -27.63 4.62
CA ASN A 23 12.97 -27.11 4.24
C ASN A 23 13.17 -25.65 4.66
N PHE A 24 12.08 -24.91 4.80
CA PHE A 24 12.11 -23.48 5.11
C PHE A 24 12.56 -23.25 6.56
N VAL A 25 13.61 -22.44 6.73
CA VAL A 25 14.14 -22.05 8.04
C VAL A 25 14.00 -20.55 8.21
N CYS A 26 13.48 -20.12 9.35
CA CYS A 26 13.30 -18.71 9.68
C CYS A 26 13.64 -18.43 11.16
N ASN A 27 13.85 -17.15 11.48
CA ASN A 27 14.11 -16.67 12.83
C ASN A 27 12.88 -16.06 13.50
N GLY A 28 11.72 -16.12 12.83
CA GLY A 28 10.48 -15.50 13.31
C GLY A 28 9.73 -16.35 14.33
N PRO A 29 8.66 -15.79 14.93
CA PRO A 29 7.85 -16.46 15.94
C PRO A 29 7.02 -17.63 15.40
N PHE A 30 6.87 -17.75 14.09
CA PHE A 30 6.16 -18.83 13.41
C PHE A 30 7.06 -19.45 12.34
N GLN A 31 6.88 -20.72 12.08
CA GLN A 31 7.54 -21.49 11.02
C GLN A 31 6.51 -22.05 10.04
N LEU A 32 6.91 -22.27 8.79
CA LEU A 32 6.03 -22.77 7.74
C LEU A 32 5.68 -24.24 8.00
N LYS A 33 4.37 -24.53 8.15
CA LYS A 33 3.82 -25.87 8.32
C LYS A 33 3.38 -26.47 6.97
N SER A 34 2.55 -25.74 6.23
CA SER A 34 2.07 -26.15 4.92
C SER A 34 1.88 -24.98 3.98
N TRP A 35 1.94 -25.24 2.67
CA TRP A 35 1.67 -24.27 1.64
C TRP A 35 0.94 -24.95 0.47
N GLU A 36 -0.34 -24.71 0.39
CA GLU A 36 -1.21 -25.14 -0.70
C GLU A 36 -1.43 -23.94 -1.64
N LEU A 37 -0.93 -24.05 -2.87
CA LEU A 37 -1.03 -22.95 -3.86
C LEU A 37 -2.48 -22.55 -4.10
N ASN A 38 -2.75 -21.27 -4.09
CA ASN A 38 -4.09 -20.66 -4.28
C ASN A 38 -5.15 -21.08 -3.27
N ASN A 39 -4.79 -21.77 -2.22
CA ASN A 39 -5.71 -22.23 -1.19
C ASN A 39 -5.36 -21.66 0.18
N LYS A 40 -4.25 -22.10 0.79
CA LYS A 40 -3.91 -21.75 2.16
C LYS A 40 -2.41 -21.87 2.44
N ILE A 41 -1.90 -20.95 3.26
CA ILE A 41 -0.59 -21.09 3.91
C ILE A 41 -0.84 -21.26 5.41
N GLU A 42 -0.29 -22.30 6.00
CA GLU A 42 -0.32 -22.52 7.44
C GLU A 42 1.05 -22.35 8.04
N VAL A 43 1.10 -21.60 9.10
CA VAL A 43 2.30 -21.49 9.93
C VAL A 43 1.98 -21.89 11.35
N GLU A 44 2.94 -22.52 12.01
CA GLU A 44 2.83 -22.94 13.41
C GLU A 44 3.86 -22.23 14.26
N LYS A 45 3.65 -22.18 15.57
CA LYS A 45 4.57 -21.58 16.54
C LYS A 45 5.96 -22.19 16.39
N ASN A 46 6.96 -21.33 16.26
CA ASN A 46 8.38 -21.75 16.18
C ASN A 46 8.95 -21.92 17.59
N PRO A 47 9.24 -23.14 18.04
CA PRO A 47 9.81 -23.39 19.38
C PRO A 47 11.23 -22.85 19.53
N HIS A 48 11.93 -22.60 18.43
CA HIS A 48 13.32 -22.08 18.42
C HIS A 48 13.37 -20.55 18.34
N TYR A 49 12.22 -19.86 18.32
CA TYR A 49 12.19 -18.40 18.37
C TYR A 49 12.73 -17.91 19.72
N TRP A 50 13.62 -16.91 19.70
CA TRP A 50 14.29 -16.42 20.90
C TRP A 50 13.32 -15.97 22.02
N ASP A 51 12.12 -15.54 21.69
CA ASP A 51 11.10 -15.11 22.65
C ASP A 51 9.81 -15.96 22.52
N ALA A 52 9.96 -17.26 22.29
CA ALA A 52 8.86 -18.20 22.07
C ALA A 52 7.86 -18.24 23.24
N SER A 53 8.30 -17.94 24.46
CA SER A 53 7.45 -17.90 25.66
C SER A 53 6.35 -16.84 25.58
N LYS A 54 6.57 -15.74 24.85
CA LYS A 54 5.58 -14.66 24.68
C LYS A 54 4.63 -14.88 23.51
N VAL A 55 4.91 -15.85 22.65
CA VAL A 55 4.04 -16.17 21.50
C VAL A 55 2.83 -16.94 22.00
N GLN A 56 1.64 -16.35 21.90
CA GLN A 56 0.40 -16.91 22.43
C GLN A 56 -0.33 -17.80 21.40
N LEU A 57 -0.29 -17.43 20.13
CA LEU A 57 -0.92 -18.19 19.06
C LEU A 57 -0.12 -19.45 18.74
N ASN A 58 -0.83 -20.56 18.53
CA ASN A 58 -0.21 -21.82 18.12
C ASN A 58 -0.07 -21.93 16.60
N GLU A 59 -1.07 -21.45 15.86
CA GLU A 59 -1.12 -21.52 14.40
C GLU A 59 -1.73 -20.24 13.82
N ILE A 60 -1.34 -19.88 12.59
CA ILE A 60 -1.95 -18.83 11.77
C ILE A 60 -2.20 -19.41 10.38
N HIS A 61 -3.41 -19.18 9.86
CA HIS A 61 -3.81 -19.58 8.51
C HIS A 61 -3.99 -18.35 7.64
N PHE A 62 -3.28 -18.29 6.52
CA PHE A 62 -3.39 -17.23 5.53
C PHE A 62 -4.14 -17.75 4.31
N TYR A 63 -5.22 -17.06 3.94
CA TYR A 63 -6.02 -17.35 2.77
C TYR A 63 -5.75 -16.31 1.68
N PRO A 64 -5.20 -16.69 0.50
CA PRO A 64 -4.87 -15.75 -0.58
C PRO A 64 -6.13 -15.33 -1.34
N VAL A 65 -6.96 -14.51 -0.72
CA VAL A 65 -8.19 -13.98 -1.32
C VAL A 65 -7.86 -12.67 -2.04
N SER A 66 -7.92 -12.66 -3.37
CA SER A 66 -7.59 -11.48 -4.19
C SER A 66 -8.75 -10.48 -4.31
N ASN A 67 -9.99 -10.91 -4.06
CA ASN A 67 -11.17 -10.05 -4.17
C ASN A 67 -11.57 -9.52 -2.79
N VAL A 68 -11.44 -8.20 -2.59
CA VAL A 68 -11.70 -7.51 -1.32
C VAL A 68 -13.14 -7.69 -0.83
N MET A 69 -14.13 -7.74 -1.75
CA MET A 69 -15.53 -7.97 -1.39
C MET A 69 -15.77 -9.41 -0.92
N THR A 70 -15.00 -10.36 -1.43
CA THR A 70 -15.04 -11.74 -0.97
C THR A 70 -14.40 -11.87 0.41
N GLU A 71 -13.26 -11.22 0.63
CA GLU A 71 -12.57 -11.16 1.91
C GLU A 71 -13.51 -10.59 3.01
N ASP A 72 -14.17 -9.46 2.74
CA ASP A 72 -15.15 -8.86 3.66
C ASP A 72 -16.33 -9.81 3.97
N ARG A 73 -16.84 -10.54 2.96
CA ARG A 73 -17.90 -11.54 3.20
C ARG A 73 -17.45 -12.69 4.08
N MET A 74 -16.22 -13.19 3.87
CA MET A 74 -15.64 -14.25 4.70
C MET A 74 -15.44 -13.79 6.14
N PHE A 75 -14.98 -12.54 6.35
CA PHE A 75 -14.85 -11.95 7.68
C PHE A 75 -16.21 -11.89 8.38
N ARG A 76 -17.23 -11.33 7.74
CA ARG A 76 -18.58 -11.23 8.32
C ARG A 76 -19.25 -12.59 8.55
N ALA A 77 -18.84 -13.62 7.81
CA ALA A 77 -19.28 -15.00 8.03
C ALA A 77 -18.51 -15.72 9.14
N GLY A 78 -17.55 -15.04 9.82
CA GLY A 78 -16.73 -15.63 10.88
C GLY A 78 -15.66 -16.60 10.38
N GLN A 79 -15.37 -16.60 9.09
CA GLN A 79 -14.33 -17.46 8.48
C GLN A 79 -12.93 -16.86 8.59
N LEU A 80 -12.83 -15.56 8.77
CA LEU A 80 -11.58 -14.83 8.97
C LEU A 80 -11.65 -14.05 10.28
N HIS A 81 -10.53 -13.99 11.00
CA HIS A 81 -10.36 -13.16 12.19
C HIS A 81 -9.81 -11.77 11.88
N LEU A 82 -9.16 -11.64 10.74
CA LEU A 82 -8.53 -10.40 10.29
C LEU A 82 -8.59 -10.33 8.76
N THR A 83 -8.83 -9.14 8.23
CA THR A 83 -8.71 -8.83 6.80
C THR A 83 -7.51 -7.93 6.55
N SER A 84 -6.91 -8.01 5.38
CA SER A 84 -5.79 -7.14 5.00
C SER A 84 -6.27 -5.75 4.58
N THR A 85 -7.47 -5.67 4.02
CA THR A 85 -8.08 -4.41 3.59
C THR A 85 -9.60 -4.45 3.78
N LEU A 86 -10.21 -3.26 3.71
CA LEU A 86 -11.66 -3.10 3.71
C LEU A 86 -12.09 -2.50 2.37
N PRO A 87 -13.19 -2.97 1.74
CA PRO A 87 -13.72 -2.30 0.56
C PRO A 87 -14.00 -0.82 0.84
N SER A 88 -13.43 0.07 0.02
CA SER A 88 -13.51 1.53 0.25
C SER A 88 -14.95 2.04 0.34
N GLN A 89 -15.88 1.42 -0.40
CA GLN A 89 -17.30 1.76 -0.35
C GLN A 89 -17.97 1.44 0.99
N LYS A 90 -17.41 0.50 1.77
CA LYS A 90 -17.95 0.08 3.07
C LYS A 90 -17.33 0.83 4.23
N CYS A 91 -16.15 1.39 4.08
CA CYS A 91 -15.47 2.07 5.16
C CYS A 91 -16.29 3.19 5.81
N PRO A 92 -16.98 4.08 5.05
CA PRO A 92 -17.85 5.09 5.63
C PRO A 92 -18.97 4.49 6.49
N ILE A 93 -19.53 3.35 6.07
CA ILE A 93 -20.62 2.67 6.80
C ILE A 93 -20.08 2.16 8.16
N TYR A 94 -18.94 1.48 8.15
CA TYR A 94 -18.31 1.00 9.38
C TYR A 94 -17.92 2.13 10.35
N ILE A 95 -17.52 3.30 9.81
CA ILE A 95 -17.23 4.49 10.62
C ILE A 95 -18.53 5.04 11.24
N GLU A 96 -19.59 5.20 10.44
CA GLU A 96 -20.88 5.72 10.89
C GLU A 96 -21.54 4.83 11.96
N GLU A 97 -21.43 3.52 11.78
CA GLU A 97 -21.93 2.51 12.73
C GLU A 97 -21.05 2.38 13.99
N ASN A 98 -19.90 3.06 14.07
CA ASN A 98 -18.89 2.87 15.10
C ASN A 98 -18.54 1.38 15.30
N ASN A 99 -18.35 0.66 14.18
CA ASN A 99 -18.14 -0.77 14.20
C ASN A 99 -16.87 -1.12 15.00
N PRO A 100 -16.97 -1.97 16.05
CA PRO A 100 -15.84 -2.28 16.93
C PRO A 100 -14.71 -3.06 16.24
N ASP A 101 -15.00 -3.70 15.11
CA ASP A 101 -14.02 -4.45 14.34
C ASP A 101 -13.22 -3.57 13.37
N LEU A 102 -13.67 -2.33 13.13
CA LEU A 102 -12.94 -1.39 12.29
C LEU A 102 -11.74 -0.81 13.04
N ARG A 103 -10.56 -0.96 12.45
CA ARG A 103 -9.35 -0.30 12.91
C ARG A 103 -8.81 0.63 11.83
N ILE A 104 -8.56 1.88 12.21
CA ILE A 104 -7.92 2.89 11.37
C ILE A 104 -6.68 3.35 12.13
N ASP A 105 -5.54 2.82 11.75
CA ASP A 105 -4.26 3.10 12.39
C ASP A 105 -3.37 3.95 11.48
N PRO A 106 -2.47 4.79 12.04
CA PRO A 106 -1.48 5.51 11.25
C PRO A 106 -0.61 4.56 10.43
N TYR A 107 -0.49 4.81 9.15
CA TYR A 107 0.36 4.05 8.24
C TYR A 107 1.49 4.92 7.71
N MET A 108 2.74 4.45 7.85
CA MET A 108 3.91 5.14 7.33
C MET A 108 4.06 4.88 5.82
N GLY A 109 3.09 5.33 5.06
CA GLY A 109 3.03 5.17 3.62
C GLY A 109 2.34 6.34 2.95
N GLN A 110 2.61 6.52 1.68
CA GLN A 110 2.08 7.61 0.88
C GLN A 110 1.82 7.14 -0.54
N TYR A 111 0.67 7.49 -1.08
CA TYR A 111 0.37 7.33 -2.49
C TYR A 111 0.78 8.59 -3.27
N PHE A 112 1.54 8.41 -4.34
CA PHE A 112 2.02 9.53 -5.15
C PHE A 112 2.22 9.12 -6.61
N TYR A 113 2.13 10.09 -7.51
CA TYR A 113 2.48 9.90 -8.91
C TYR A 113 3.94 10.25 -9.17
N ARG A 114 4.65 9.36 -9.86
CA ARG A 114 6.01 9.62 -10.35
C ARG A 114 5.93 10.32 -11.70
N LEU A 115 6.59 11.45 -11.83
CA LEU A 115 6.69 12.18 -13.08
C LEU A 115 8.01 11.80 -13.77
N ASN A 116 7.91 11.22 -14.97
CA ASN A 116 9.10 10.91 -15.76
C ASN A 116 9.69 12.20 -16.35
N THR A 117 10.77 12.70 -15.76
CA THR A 117 11.43 13.95 -16.16
C THR A 117 12.21 13.84 -17.47
N ASN A 118 12.37 12.63 -18.04
CA ASN A 118 12.89 12.45 -19.41
C ASN A 118 11.80 12.71 -20.47
N ASN A 119 10.53 12.72 -20.08
CA ASN A 119 9.46 13.13 -20.97
C ASN A 119 9.58 14.64 -21.24
N PRO A 120 9.64 15.09 -22.53
CA PRO A 120 9.88 16.49 -22.87
C PRO A 120 8.86 17.46 -22.26
N TYR A 121 7.62 17.04 -22.08
CA TYR A 121 6.54 17.86 -21.49
C TYR A 121 6.66 17.97 -19.96
N LEU A 122 7.25 16.97 -19.30
CA LEU A 122 7.42 16.93 -17.84
C LEU A 122 8.81 17.40 -17.38
N LYS A 123 9.69 17.74 -18.31
CA LYS A 123 11.03 18.26 -18.01
C LYS A 123 10.98 19.63 -17.34
N ASP A 124 10.00 20.46 -17.73
CA ASP A 124 9.82 21.79 -17.15
C ASP A 124 9.23 21.70 -15.73
N VAL A 125 9.91 22.32 -14.78
CA VAL A 125 9.47 22.35 -13.38
C VAL A 125 8.13 23.07 -13.19
N ARG A 126 7.84 24.08 -14.04
CA ARG A 126 6.57 24.83 -13.99
C ARG A 126 5.39 23.93 -14.30
N VAL A 127 5.54 23.04 -15.29
CA VAL A 127 4.54 22.03 -15.62
C VAL A 127 4.31 21.06 -14.44
N ARG A 128 5.38 20.54 -13.84
CA ARG A 128 5.25 19.64 -12.70
C ARG A 128 4.57 20.30 -11.49
N LYS A 129 4.90 21.58 -11.23
CA LYS A 129 4.21 22.37 -10.20
C LYS A 129 2.75 22.60 -10.55
N ALA A 130 2.43 22.92 -11.80
CA ALA A 130 1.05 23.09 -12.25
C ALA A 130 0.21 21.83 -12.00
N LEU A 131 0.73 20.66 -12.37
CA LEU A 131 0.07 19.39 -12.09
C LEU A 131 -0.14 19.18 -10.57
N ALA A 132 0.85 19.52 -9.75
CA ALA A 132 0.73 19.37 -8.29
C ALA A 132 -0.32 20.33 -7.67
N PHE A 133 -0.42 21.57 -8.13
CA PHE A 133 -1.41 22.56 -7.69
C PHE A 133 -2.82 22.30 -8.23
N SER A 134 -2.98 21.50 -9.29
CA SER A 134 -4.27 21.15 -9.85
C SER A 134 -5.00 20.03 -9.11
N ILE A 135 -4.35 19.34 -8.15
CA ILE A 135 -4.91 18.21 -7.43
C ILE A 135 -5.53 18.67 -6.11
N ASP A 136 -6.83 18.55 -5.98
CA ASP A 136 -7.57 18.74 -4.73
C ASP A 136 -7.46 17.50 -3.84
N ARG A 137 -6.37 17.40 -3.09
CA ARG A 137 -6.09 16.26 -2.20
C ARG A 137 -7.13 16.14 -1.10
N LYS A 138 -7.65 17.26 -0.60
CA LYS A 138 -8.68 17.27 0.43
C LYS A 138 -9.98 16.67 -0.10
N ALA A 139 -10.44 17.10 -1.28
CA ALA A 139 -11.62 16.52 -1.90
C ALA A 139 -11.45 15.01 -2.19
N ILE A 140 -10.25 14.55 -2.56
CA ILE A 140 -9.97 13.13 -2.77
C ILE A 140 -10.19 12.35 -1.47
N VAL A 141 -9.56 12.75 -0.37
CA VAL A 141 -9.66 11.99 0.89
C VAL A 141 -11.06 12.09 1.52
N GLU A 142 -11.75 13.20 1.38
CA GLU A 142 -13.08 13.42 1.97
C GLU A 142 -14.23 12.83 1.14
N ARG A 143 -14.09 12.79 -0.19
CA ARG A 143 -15.20 12.44 -1.08
C ARG A 143 -14.99 11.13 -1.85
N VAL A 144 -13.74 10.73 -2.08
CA VAL A 144 -13.41 9.52 -2.86
C VAL A 144 -12.99 8.39 -1.94
N THR A 145 -11.91 8.52 -1.20
CA THR A 145 -11.38 7.42 -0.37
C THR A 145 -12.16 7.23 0.94
N LYS A 146 -12.50 8.29 1.65
CA LYS A 146 -13.42 8.33 2.81
C LYS A 146 -13.11 7.35 3.95
N CYS A 147 -11.85 6.94 4.11
CA CYS A 147 -11.48 5.90 5.07
C CYS A 147 -10.31 6.33 5.97
N GLY A 148 -10.32 7.61 6.40
CA GLY A 148 -9.33 8.14 7.35
C GLY A 148 -7.99 8.55 6.74
N GLN A 149 -7.85 8.49 5.41
CA GLN A 149 -6.65 8.98 4.74
C GLN A 149 -6.45 10.47 4.98
N ILE A 150 -5.18 10.89 5.04
CA ILE A 150 -4.79 12.28 5.25
C ILE A 150 -4.23 12.85 3.94
N PRO A 151 -4.59 14.11 3.55
CA PRO A 151 -4.00 14.74 2.39
C PRO A 151 -2.48 14.83 2.52
N ALA A 152 -1.74 14.32 1.52
CA ALA A 152 -0.27 14.35 1.55
C ALA A 152 0.28 15.56 0.80
N TYR A 153 1.07 16.39 1.49
CA TYR A 153 1.71 17.57 0.94
C TYR A 153 3.23 17.44 0.83
N SER A 154 3.80 16.40 1.41
CA SER A 154 5.23 16.08 1.39
C SER A 154 5.46 14.63 1.06
N PHE A 155 6.68 14.27 0.66
CA PHE A 155 7.03 12.87 0.35
C PHE A 155 7.09 12.01 1.61
N THR A 156 7.60 12.55 2.71
CA THR A 156 7.62 11.85 4.00
C THR A 156 6.33 12.15 4.77
N PRO A 157 5.59 11.13 5.22
CA PRO A 157 4.39 11.34 6.03
C PRO A 157 4.71 12.13 7.30
N PRO A 158 3.82 13.06 7.72
CA PRO A 158 4.00 13.81 8.96
C PRO A 158 3.99 12.88 10.18
N GLY A 159 4.78 13.21 11.21
CA GLY A 159 4.89 12.41 12.43
C GLY A 159 5.89 11.25 12.36
N SER A 160 6.50 10.99 11.20
CA SER A 160 7.54 9.97 11.04
C SER A 160 8.75 10.33 11.92
N ASN A 161 8.92 9.59 13.03
CA ASN A 161 9.98 9.84 14.01
C ASN A 161 10.06 11.30 14.49
N GLY A 162 8.91 11.97 14.68
CA GLY A 162 8.83 13.38 15.09
C GLY A 162 9.07 14.39 13.96
N TYR A 163 9.21 13.94 12.72
CA TYR A 163 9.37 14.83 11.57
C TYR A 163 8.02 15.37 11.09
N TYR A 164 7.93 16.69 11.01
CA TYR A 164 6.78 17.40 10.45
C TYR A 164 7.27 18.31 9.34
N PRO A 165 6.98 17.98 8.07
CA PRO A 165 7.42 18.82 6.95
C PRO A 165 6.72 20.17 6.97
N ASP A 166 7.51 21.25 6.81
CA ASP A 166 7.03 22.62 6.67
C ASP A 166 6.80 22.94 5.18
N THR A 167 6.04 22.10 4.49
CA THR A 167 5.75 22.27 3.08
C THR A 167 4.28 22.00 2.81
N GLU A 168 3.62 22.95 2.15
CA GLU A 168 2.28 22.79 1.62
C GLU A 168 2.30 22.98 0.10
N ILE A 169 1.57 22.14 -0.60
CA ILE A 169 1.21 22.33 -2.01
C ILE A 169 -0.30 22.46 -2.05
N PRO A 170 -0.86 23.66 -1.83
CA PRO A 170 -2.30 23.86 -1.77
C PRO A 170 -2.94 23.60 -3.14
N PHE A 171 -4.21 23.23 -3.12
CA PHE A 171 -5.01 23.21 -4.33
C PHE A 171 -5.22 24.64 -4.84
N ASN A 172 -4.64 24.97 -6.00
CA ASN A 172 -4.70 26.29 -6.60
C ASN A 172 -4.76 26.22 -8.14
N PRO A 173 -5.95 25.96 -8.70
CA PRO A 173 -6.14 25.85 -10.15
C PRO A 173 -5.73 27.10 -10.93
N SER A 174 -5.90 28.29 -10.34
CA SER A 174 -5.50 29.55 -10.98
C SER A 174 -3.99 29.64 -11.14
N LEU A 175 -3.23 29.31 -10.10
CA LEU A 175 -1.79 29.26 -10.16
C LEU A 175 -1.31 28.14 -11.10
N ALA A 176 -1.98 26.98 -11.08
CA ALA A 176 -1.68 25.88 -12.00
C ALA A 176 -1.82 26.32 -13.47
N LYS A 177 -2.92 27.01 -13.80
CA LYS A 177 -3.15 27.56 -15.15
C LYS A 177 -2.07 28.60 -15.53
N GLN A 178 -1.72 29.50 -14.63
CA GLN A 178 -0.66 30.49 -14.86
C GLN A 178 0.67 29.85 -15.15
N LEU A 179 1.06 28.83 -14.37
CA LEU A 179 2.33 28.11 -14.56
C LEU A 179 2.38 27.37 -15.92
N LEU A 180 1.24 26.87 -16.42
CA LEU A 180 1.16 26.28 -17.76
C LEU A 180 1.31 27.36 -18.84
N LEU A 181 0.67 28.51 -18.67
CA LEU A 181 0.85 29.66 -19.60
C LEU A 181 2.32 30.12 -19.64
N ASP A 182 2.96 30.25 -18.48
CA ASP A 182 4.37 30.63 -18.37
C ASP A 182 5.30 29.57 -19.01
N ALA A 183 4.88 28.32 -19.03
CA ALA A 183 5.58 27.22 -19.71
C ALA A 183 5.30 27.15 -21.23
N GLY A 184 4.45 28.04 -21.77
CA GLY A 184 4.14 28.15 -23.19
C GLY A 184 2.88 27.38 -23.64
N TYR A 185 2.07 26.89 -22.71
CA TYR A 185 0.81 26.19 -23.02
C TYR A 185 -0.39 27.14 -22.87
N SER A 186 -1.25 27.14 -23.87
CA SER A 186 -2.45 28.02 -23.93
C SER A 186 -3.56 27.34 -24.74
N ASP A 187 -4.67 28.01 -24.92
CA ASP A 187 -5.75 27.51 -25.77
C ASP A 187 -5.33 27.33 -27.23
N SER A 188 -4.35 28.12 -27.73
CA SER A 188 -3.76 27.97 -29.06
C SER A 188 -2.62 26.96 -29.14
N ASN A 189 -2.03 26.60 -28.01
CA ASN A 189 -1.00 25.57 -27.86
C ASN A 189 -1.30 24.68 -26.63
N PRO A 190 -2.29 23.78 -26.73
CA PRO A 190 -2.78 23.06 -25.56
C PRO A 190 -1.75 22.08 -25.01
N PHE A 191 -1.77 21.89 -23.68
CA PHE A 191 -0.95 20.89 -23.03
C PHE A 191 -1.36 19.48 -23.54
N PRO A 192 -0.40 18.63 -23.89
CA PRO A 192 -0.70 17.32 -24.45
C PRO A 192 -1.33 16.38 -23.44
N LYS A 193 -1.99 15.33 -23.93
CA LYS A 193 -2.47 14.25 -23.09
C LYS A 193 -1.29 13.51 -22.45
N LEU A 194 -1.40 13.23 -21.18
CA LEU A 194 -0.50 12.36 -20.45
C LEU A 194 -1.17 11.03 -20.14
N GLU A 195 -0.41 9.97 -20.19
CA GLU A 195 -0.84 8.66 -19.73
C GLU A 195 -0.44 8.46 -18.26
N ILE A 196 -1.35 7.96 -17.47
CA ILE A 196 -1.14 7.62 -16.06
C ILE A 196 -1.20 6.11 -15.93
N LEU A 197 -0.10 5.51 -15.51
CA LEU A 197 -0.04 4.10 -15.15
C LEU A 197 -0.36 3.94 -13.66
N PHE A 198 -1.34 3.13 -13.35
CA PHE A 198 -1.73 2.81 -11.97
C PHE A 198 -2.03 1.31 -11.84
N ASN A 199 -1.98 0.80 -10.62
CA ASN A 199 -2.33 -0.58 -10.34
C ASN A 199 -3.86 -0.76 -10.28
N THR A 200 -4.34 -1.96 -10.61
CA THR A 200 -5.77 -2.28 -10.72
C THR A 200 -6.47 -2.54 -9.39
N ASN A 201 -5.71 -2.65 -8.29
CA ASN A 201 -6.21 -3.09 -6.98
C ASN A 201 -6.27 -1.97 -5.93
N GLU A 202 -6.23 -0.70 -6.36
CA GLU A 202 -6.35 0.48 -5.48
C GLU A 202 -7.52 1.37 -5.88
#